data_1a53c36410428400bd61331b6e50b8d1
#
_entry.id   1a53c36410428400bd61331b6e50b8d1
#
_cell.length_a   1.000
_cell.length_b   1.000
_cell.length_c   1.000
_cell.angle_alpha   90.00
_cell.angle_beta   90.00
_cell.angle_gamma   90.00
#
_symmetry.space_group_name_H-M   'P 1'
#
loop_
_entity.id
_entity.type
_entity.pdbx_description
1 polymer ?
#
loop_
_entity_poly.entity_id
_entity_poly.type
_entity_poly.pdbx_seq_one_letter_code
_entity_poly.pdbx_strand_id
1 'polypeptide(L)'
;MHTVLITGAGRGIGLATTRAFLGAGWRVLALDRDFSSFDAKAPGGQGALEQIRFDLTNTAGIAALSGSLGEVNTLVNNAGVLYCDPYEAIPEAHKREILAVNLEAPVALISALAPQMVARAQGRIVNIGSVAAFTGHPDLWYGITKAGILNLTKSWAAQLGRHGVLVNAVAPGPTHTDMYEQLPQSRKDMVSRSVYSGRAARPAEVAEAILWLGTASPEYVNGTTLDCNNGSYPR
;
A
#
# COMPACT_ATOMS: atom_id res chain seq x y z
N MET A 1 -5.85 22.15 3.79
CA MET A 1 -6.33 20.75 3.98
C MET A 1 -5.21 19.85 3.49
N HIS A 2 -4.79 18.87 4.29
CA HIS A 2 -3.76 17.92 3.85
C HIS A 2 -4.31 16.96 2.80
N THR A 3 -3.46 16.57 1.86
CA THR A 3 -3.81 15.70 0.75
C THR A 3 -3.06 14.37 0.84
N VAL A 4 -3.76 13.26 0.67
CA VAL A 4 -3.19 11.92 0.53
C VAL A 4 -3.48 11.35 -0.86
N LEU A 5 -2.47 10.78 -1.51
CA LEU A 5 -2.65 9.92 -2.69
C LEU A 5 -2.62 8.46 -2.23
N ILE A 6 -3.66 7.70 -2.54
CA ILE A 6 -3.78 6.28 -2.21
C ILE A 6 -3.92 5.48 -3.49
N THR A 7 -3.00 4.56 -3.75
CA THR A 7 -3.06 3.65 -4.90
C THR A 7 -3.80 2.36 -4.54
N GLY A 8 -4.50 1.75 -5.50
CA GLY A 8 -5.34 0.58 -5.25
C GLY A 8 -6.49 0.91 -4.31
N ALA A 9 -7.05 2.12 -4.45
CA ALA A 9 -8.05 2.67 -3.53
C ALA A 9 -9.45 2.09 -3.72
N GLY A 10 -9.71 1.39 -4.83
CA GLY A 10 -11.04 0.94 -5.25
C GLY A 10 -11.68 -0.12 -4.35
N ARG A 11 -10.87 -0.90 -3.62
CA ARG A 11 -11.34 -2.02 -2.79
C ARG A 11 -10.37 -2.37 -1.66
N GLY A 12 -10.78 -3.31 -0.81
CA GLY A 12 -9.94 -3.94 0.22
C GLY A 12 -9.29 -2.94 1.18
N ILE A 13 -7.97 -3.10 1.42
CA ILE A 13 -7.19 -2.24 2.31
C ILE A 13 -7.19 -0.79 1.80
N GLY A 14 -7.04 -0.57 0.48
CA GLY A 14 -7.01 0.77 -0.10
C GLY A 14 -8.32 1.53 0.11
N LEU A 15 -9.47 0.88 -0.07
CA LEU A 15 -10.78 1.49 0.23
C LEU A 15 -10.96 1.80 1.72
N ALA A 16 -10.53 0.88 2.60
CA ALA A 16 -10.56 1.12 4.04
C ALA A 16 -9.66 2.29 4.44
N THR A 17 -8.46 2.38 3.82
CA THR A 17 -7.53 3.51 4.01
C THR A 17 -8.14 4.82 3.52
N THR A 18 -8.81 4.80 2.36
CA THR A 18 -9.55 5.97 1.84
C THR A 18 -10.57 6.47 2.85
N ARG A 19 -11.38 5.56 3.41
CA ARG A 19 -12.38 5.92 4.45
C ARG A 19 -11.72 6.48 5.71
N ALA A 20 -10.60 5.91 6.15
CA ALA A 20 -9.88 6.36 7.33
C ALA A 20 -9.34 7.79 7.17
N PHE A 21 -8.72 8.11 6.03
CA PHE A 21 -8.22 9.47 5.75
C PHE A 21 -9.36 10.49 5.56
N LEU A 22 -10.47 10.10 4.90
CA LEU A 22 -11.67 10.95 4.80
C LEU A 22 -12.24 11.25 6.19
N GLY A 23 -12.33 10.23 7.06
CA GLY A 23 -12.78 10.39 8.44
C GLY A 23 -11.88 11.31 9.26
N ALA A 24 -10.58 11.35 8.95
CA ALA A 24 -9.62 12.28 9.54
C ALA A 24 -9.61 13.69 8.93
N GLY A 25 -10.53 14.00 8.00
CA GLY A 25 -10.69 15.32 7.39
C GLY A 25 -9.68 15.64 6.28
N TRP A 26 -9.04 14.63 5.68
CA TRP A 26 -8.07 14.81 4.60
C TRP A 26 -8.75 14.87 3.22
N ARG A 27 -8.12 15.59 2.27
CA ARG A 27 -8.41 15.40 0.85
C ARG A 27 -7.78 14.11 0.39
N VAL A 28 -8.57 13.19 -0.16
CA VAL A 28 -8.12 11.90 -0.65
C VAL A 28 -8.17 11.89 -2.18
N LEU A 29 -7.01 11.64 -2.79
CA LEU A 29 -6.84 11.31 -4.19
C LEU A 29 -6.84 9.78 -4.28
N ALA A 30 -7.98 9.20 -4.56
CA ALA A 30 -8.16 7.75 -4.67
C ALA A 30 -7.80 7.32 -6.09
N LEU A 31 -6.69 6.60 -6.24
CA LEU A 31 -6.21 6.12 -7.53
C LEU A 31 -6.45 4.62 -7.67
N ASP A 32 -7.16 4.23 -8.71
CA ASP A 32 -7.36 2.83 -9.08
C ASP A 32 -7.65 2.72 -10.59
N ARG A 33 -7.49 1.52 -11.14
CA ARG A 33 -7.93 1.21 -12.50
C ARG A 33 -9.43 0.91 -12.59
N ASP A 34 -10.04 0.53 -11.45
CA ASP A 34 -11.44 0.12 -11.37
C ASP A 34 -12.11 0.62 -10.09
N PHE A 35 -13.23 1.32 -10.24
CA PHE A 35 -14.06 1.84 -9.16
C PHE A 35 -15.47 1.24 -9.14
N SER A 36 -15.69 0.09 -9.80
CA SER A 36 -17.01 -0.54 -9.92
C SER A 36 -17.64 -0.92 -8.56
N SER A 37 -16.80 -1.29 -7.58
CA SER A 37 -17.22 -1.64 -6.20
C SER A 37 -16.92 -0.55 -5.18
N PHE A 38 -16.61 0.66 -5.64
CA PHE A 38 -16.14 1.73 -4.76
C PHE A 38 -17.28 2.37 -3.97
N ASP A 39 -17.28 2.17 -2.67
CA ASP A 39 -18.13 2.89 -1.72
C ASP A 39 -17.28 3.49 -0.61
N ALA A 40 -16.87 4.74 -0.79
CA ALA A 40 -16.01 5.46 0.14
C ALA A 40 -16.79 6.31 1.16
N LYS A 41 -18.06 6.02 1.42
CA LYS A 41 -18.81 6.73 2.47
C LYS A 41 -18.10 6.55 3.80
N ALA A 42 -17.50 7.64 4.30
CA ALA A 42 -16.94 7.69 5.64
C ALA A 42 -18.01 8.21 6.59
N PRO A 43 -18.34 7.51 7.68
CA PRO A 43 -19.25 8.03 8.69
C PRO A 43 -18.70 9.35 9.25
N GLY A 44 -19.42 10.46 9.08
CA GLY A 44 -19.06 11.78 9.60
C GLY A 44 -17.84 12.45 8.97
N GLY A 45 -17.31 11.93 7.86
CA GLY A 45 -16.12 12.46 7.21
C GLY A 45 -16.34 13.86 6.60
N GLN A 46 -15.45 14.81 6.94
CA GLN A 46 -15.39 16.15 6.36
C GLN A 46 -14.36 16.28 5.22
N GLY A 47 -13.71 15.18 4.86
CA GLY A 47 -12.68 15.14 3.82
C GLY A 47 -13.26 15.29 2.41
N ALA A 48 -12.44 15.76 1.49
CA ALA A 48 -12.75 15.80 0.06
C ALA A 48 -12.23 14.54 -0.64
N LEU A 49 -13.00 14.00 -1.58
CA LEU A 49 -12.64 12.81 -2.33
C LEU A 49 -12.59 13.11 -3.82
N GLU A 50 -11.50 12.70 -4.44
CA GLU A 50 -11.33 12.70 -5.89
C GLU A 50 -10.93 11.30 -6.36
N GLN A 51 -11.65 10.76 -7.34
CA GLN A 51 -11.32 9.48 -7.97
C GLN A 51 -10.44 9.72 -9.20
N ILE A 52 -9.31 9.02 -9.26
CA ILE A 52 -8.37 9.10 -10.37
C ILE A 52 -8.26 7.72 -11.01
N ARG A 53 -8.81 7.59 -12.21
CA ARG A 53 -8.71 6.33 -12.95
C ARG A 53 -7.38 6.25 -13.68
N PHE A 54 -6.51 5.34 -13.22
CA PHE A 54 -5.19 5.14 -13.81
C PHE A 54 -4.72 3.69 -13.64
N ASP A 55 -4.14 3.13 -14.70
CA ASP A 55 -3.52 1.81 -14.66
C ASP A 55 -2.02 1.96 -14.35
N LEU A 56 -1.60 1.41 -13.21
CA LEU A 56 -0.21 1.49 -12.73
C LEU A 56 0.77 0.63 -13.55
N THR A 57 0.30 -0.21 -14.47
CA THR A 57 1.18 -0.85 -15.45
C THR A 57 1.77 0.16 -16.43
N ASN A 58 1.11 1.32 -16.61
CA ASN A 58 1.64 2.46 -17.36
C ASN A 58 2.60 3.30 -16.49
N THR A 59 3.74 2.73 -16.11
CA THR A 59 4.73 3.39 -15.27
C THR A 59 5.30 4.67 -15.90
N ALA A 60 5.40 4.70 -17.23
CA ALA A 60 5.87 5.88 -17.98
C ALA A 60 4.92 7.09 -17.86
N GLY A 61 3.62 6.86 -17.67
CA GLY A 61 2.62 7.91 -17.51
C GLY A 61 2.58 8.52 -16.09
N ILE A 62 3.26 7.91 -15.11
CA ILE A 62 3.18 8.33 -13.69
C ILE A 62 3.73 9.74 -13.49
N ALA A 63 4.80 10.12 -14.17
CA ALA A 63 5.37 11.47 -14.04
C ALA A 63 4.39 12.56 -14.46
N ALA A 64 3.72 12.37 -15.60
CA ALA A 64 2.70 13.30 -16.11
C ALA A 64 1.49 13.34 -15.16
N LEU A 65 1.01 12.20 -14.70
CA LEU A 65 -0.05 12.10 -13.69
C LEU A 65 0.32 12.90 -12.45
N SER A 66 1.50 12.63 -11.87
CA SER A 66 1.94 13.28 -10.63
C SER A 66 2.01 14.80 -10.75
N GLY A 67 2.37 15.32 -11.91
CA GLY A 67 2.38 16.76 -12.18
C GLY A 67 0.98 17.41 -12.14
N SER A 68 -0.10 16.65 -12.34
CA SER A 68 -1.49 17.14 -12.29
C SER A 68 -2.16 17.07 -10.91
N LEU A 69 -1.57 16.35 -9.94
CA LEU A 69 -2.21 16.08 -8.64
C LEU A 69 -2.19 17.27 -7.67
N GLY A 70 -1.35 18.27 -7.94
CA GLY A 70 -1.09 19.35 -6.99
C GLY A 70 -0.25 18.88 -5.79
N GLU A 71 -0.46 19.54 -4.64
CA GLU A 71 0.29 19.21 -3.44
C GLU A 71 -0.19 17.89 -2.82
N VAL A 72 0.74 16.96 -2.62
CA VAL A 72 0.54 15.68 -1.93
C VAL A 72 1.38 15.65 -0.67
N ASN A 73 0.74 15.55 0.50
CA ASN A 73 1.41 15.50 1.81
C ASN A 73 1.77 14.05 2.18
N THR A 74 0.92 13.10 1.81
CA THR A 74 1.13 11.68 2.08
C THR A 74 0.89 10.85 0.82
N LEU A 75 1.83 9.93 0.53
CA LEU A 75 1.67 8.89 -0.49
C LEU A 75 1.48 7.54 0.18
N VAL A 76 0.42 6.81 -0.19
CA VAL A 76 0.20 5.41 0.22
C VAL A 76 0.30 4.50 -1.00
N ASN A 77 1.41 3.79 -1.13
CA ASN A 77 1.63 2.77 -2.15
C ASN A 77 0.97 1.45 -1.69
N ASN A 78 -0.34 1.33 -1.92
CA ASN A 78 -1.11 0.16 -1.51
C ASN A 78 -1.45 -0.77 -2.68
N ALA A 79 -1.53 -0.29 -3.90
CA ALA A 79 -1.83 -1.13 -5.06
C ALA A 79 -0.93 -2.36 -5.10
N GLY A 80 -1.53 -3.49 -5.44
CA GLY A 80 -0.80 -4.73 -5.58
C GLY A 80 -1.65 -5.80 -6.25
N VAL A 81 -0.99 -6.61 -7.04
CA VAL A 81 -1.58 -7.78 -7.71
C VAL A 81 -0.81 -9.04 -7.32
N LEU A 82 -1.50 -10.15 -7.39
CA LEU A 82 -0.95 -11.48 -7.13
C LEU A 82 -1.67 -12.49 -8.03
N TYR A 83 -0.94 -13.49 -8.49
CA TYR A 83 -1.47 -14.63 -9.25
C TYR A 83 -1.07 -15.93 -8.55
N CYS A 84 -1.91 -16.92 -8.60
CA CYS A 84 -1.61 -18.24 -8.01
C CYS A 84 -1.18 -19.23 -9.08
N ASP A 85 -0.29 -18.81 -9.97
CA ASP A 85 0.22 -19.64 -11.04
C ASP A 85 1.13 -20.77 -10.52
N PRO A 86 1.10 -21.97 -11.13
CA PRO A 86 2.08 -23.00 -10.82
C PRO A 86 3.49 -22.53 -11.20
N TYR A 87 4.48 -22.83 -10.36
CA TYR A 87 5.87 -22.33 -10.54
C TYR A 87 6.50 -22.79 -11.86
N GLU A 88 6.05 -23.93 -12.40
CA GLU A 88 6.53 -24.49 -13.67
C GLU A 88 6.02 -23.71 -14.90
N ALA A 89 4.97 -22.90 -14.76
CA ALA A 89 4.27 -22.30 -15.89
C ALA A 89 3.75 -20.89 -15.57
N ILE A 90 4.59 -20.03 -14.99
CA ILE A 90 4.23 -18.63 -14.70
C ILE A 90 4.17 -17.85 -16.02
N PRO A 91 3.00 -17.30 -16.42
CA PRO A 91 2.91 -16.49 -17.62
C PRO A 91 3.77 -15.23 -17.53
N GLU A 92 4.51 -14.92 -18.58
CA GLU A 92 5.37 -13.71 -18.62
C GLU A 92 4.53 -12.42 -18.42
N ALA A 93 3.27 -12.41 -18.88
CA ALA A 93 2.36 -11.29 -18.68
C ALA A 93 2.07 -11.05 -17.18
N HIS A 94 1.82 -12.09 -16.40
CA HIS A 94 1.59 -12.00 -14.96
C HIS A 94 2.83 -11.51 -14.22
N LYS A 95 4.00 -12.05 -14.56
CA LYS A 95 5.28 -11.57 -14.02
C LYS A 95 5.48 -10.08 -14.27
N ARG A 96 5.26 -9.63 -15.52
CA ARG A 96 5.41 -8.21 -15.88
C ARG A 96 4.44 -7.32 -15.12
N GLU A 97 3.17 -7.72 -15.02
CA GLU A 97 2.17 -6.94 -14.28
C GLU A 97 2.52 -6.87 -12.79
N ILE A 98 2.93 -7.98 -12.15
CA ILE A 98 3.35 -7.97 -10.74
C ILE A 98 4.53 -7.02 -10.53
N LEU A 99 5.57 -7.08 -11.37
CA LEU A 99 6.72 -6.20 -11.25
C LEU A 99 6.33 -4.73 -11.45
N ALA A 100 5.56 -4.45 -12.50
CA ALA A 100 5.11 -3.09 -12.81
C ALA A 100 4.28 -2.48 -11.67
N VAL A 101 3.24 -3.18 -11.21
CA VAL A 101 2.30 -2.65 -10.22
C VAL A 101 2.89 -2.65 -8.81
N ASN A 102 3.53 -3.77 -8.40
CA ASN A 102 3.93 -3.93 -7.01
C ASN A 102 5.27 -3.27 -6.68
N LEU A 103 6.13 -3.00 -7.67
CA LEU A 103 7.47 -2.50 -7.43
C LEU A 103 7.82 -1.25 -8.25
N GLU A 104 7.67 -1.30 -9.57
CA GLU A 104 8.10 -0.18 -10.43
C GLU A 104 7.22 1.06 -10.26
N ALA A 105 5.89 0.90 -10.16
CA ALA A 105 4.98 2.01 -9.94
C ALA A 105 5.23 2.73 -8.59
N PRO A 106 5.42 2.05 -7.44
CA PRO A 106 5.89 2.69 -6.21
C PRO A 106 7.18 3.49 -6.38
N VAL A 107 8.19 2.94 -7.07
CA VAL A 107 9.44 3.68 -7.36
C VAL A 107 9.15 4.95 -8.16
N ALA A 108 8.36 4.83 -9.23
CA ALA A 108 8.02 5.97 -10.09
C ALA A 108 7.21 7.04 -9.35
N LEU A 109 6.22 6.66 -8.53
CA LEU A 109 5.41 7.57 -7.72
C LEU A 109 6.26 8.31 -6.67
N ILE A 110 7.13 7.59 -5.96
CA ILE A 110 8.03 8.22 -4.98
C ILE A 110 8.97 9.19 -5.71
N SER A 111 9.59 8.77 -6.81
CA SER A 111 10.49 9.63 -7.59
C SER A 111 9.82 10.91 -8.09
N ALA A 112 8.55 10.82 -8.50
CA ALA A 112 7.80 11.96 -9.02
C ALA A 112 7.30 12.91 -7.91
N LEU A 113 6.93 12.39 -6.73
CA LEU A 113 6.33 13.17 -5.65
C LEU A 113 7.34 13.65 -4.60
N ALA A 114 8.47 12.94 -4.41
CA ALA A 114 9.48 13.30 -3.42
C ALA A 114 10.06 14.73 -3.60
N PRO A 115 10.30 15.23 -4.82
CA PRO A 115 10.82 16.60 -4.98
C PRO A 115 9.95 17.67 -4.34
N GLN A 116 8.63 17.61 -4.47
CA GLN A 116 7.73 18.56 -3.85
C GLN A 116 7.69 18.41 -2.31
N MET A 117 7.84 17.18 -1.77
CA MET A 117 7.92 16.94 -0.33
C MET A 117 9.23 17.48 0.25
N VAL A 118 10.35 17.24 -0.43
CA VAL A 118 11.67 17.77 -0.08
C VAL A 118 11.68 19.31 -0.06
N ALA A 119 11.08 19.94 -1.07
CA ALA A 119 11.02 21.41 -1.14
C ALA A 119 10.24 22.03 0.04
N ARG A 120 9.28 21.30 0.61
CA ARG A 120 8.53 21.73 1.80
C ARG A 120 9.15 21.27 3.13
N ALA A 121 10.23 20.48 3.08
CA ALA A 121 10.79 19.76 4.22
C ALA A 121 9.73 18.97 5.02
N GLN A 122 8.72 18.46 4.34
CA GLN A 122 7.60 17.75 4.94
C GLN A 122 6.95 16.78 3.95
N GLY A 123 6.82 15.52 4.33
CA GLY A 123 6.13 14.50 3.55
C GLY A 123 6.13 13.16 4.25
N ARG A 124 5.17 12.30 3.91
CA ARG A 124 5.09 10.94 4.42
C ARG A 124 4.81 9.97 3.29
N ILE A 125 5.49 8.86 3.31
CA ILE A 125 5.33 7.78 2.34
C ILE A 125 5.11 6.49 3.10
N VAL A 126 4.00 5.80 2.82
CA VAL A 126 3.66 4.53 3.44
C VAL A 126 3.56 3.47 2.35
N ASN A 127 4.46 2.52 2.37
CA ASN A 127 4.49 1.41 1.42
C ASN A 127 3.81 0.19 2.03
N ILE A 128 3.00 -0.54 1.25
CA ILE A 128 2.33 -1.75 1.74
C ILE A 128 3.13 -2.98 1.32
N GLY A 129 3.87 -3.51 2.30
CA GLY A 129 4.54 -4.78 2.22
C GLY A 129 3.59 -5.98 2.38
N SER A 130 4.08 -7.02 3.03
CA SER A 130 3.32 -8.22 3.40
C SER A 130 4.19 -9.10 4.30
N VAL A 131 3.60 -9.99 5.08
CA VAL A 131 4.33 -11.12 5.70
C VAL A 131 5.05 -11.98 4.66
N ALA A 132 4.55 -12.03 3.43
CA ALA A 132 5.20 -12.69 2.29
C ALA A 132 6.60 -12.13 1.95
N ALA A 133 6.93 -10.95 2.44
CA ALA A 133 8.28 -10.39 2.31
C ALA A 133 9.34 -11.10 3.17
N PHE A 134 8.92 -11.81 4.20
CA PHE A 134 9.80 -12.46 5.20
C PHE A 134 9.76 -13.97 5.13
N THR A 135 8.68 -14.53 4.57
CA THR A 135 8.47 -15.97 4.44
C THR A 135 8.51 -16.38 2.97
N GLY A 136 8.70 -17.66 2.68
CA GLY A 136 8.40 -18.18 1.35
C GLY A 136 6.92 -17.98 1.01
N HIS A 137 6.62 -17.62 -0.25
CA HIS A 137 5.25 -17.44 -0.73
C HIS A 137 5.01 -18.29 -1.98
N PRO A 138 3.83 -18.93 -2.13
CA PRO A 138 3.53 -19.76 -3.31
C PRO A 138 3.60 -18.99 -4.63
N ASP A 139 3.18 -17.73 -4.65
CA ASP A 139 3.48 -16.82 -5.74
C ASP A 139 4.86 -16.22 -5.52
N LEU A 140 5.85 -16.69 -6.32
CA LEU A 140 7.25 -16.29 -6.20
C LEU A 140 7.43 -14.79 -6.44
N TRP A 141 6.82 -14.27 -7.50
CA TRP A 141 6.98 -12.87 -7.88
C TRP A 141 6.33 -11.93 -6.88
N TYR A 142 5.20 -12.32 -6.31
CA TYR A 142 4.60 -11.55 -5.22
C TYR A 142 5.53 -11.44 -4.02
N GLY A 143 6.08 -12.57 -3.55
CA GLY A 143 7.04 -12.58 -2.44
C GLY A 143 8.26 -11.70 -2.71
N ILE A 144 8.86 -11.84 -3.92
CA ILE A 144 10.01 -11.04 -4.36
C ILE A 144 9.66 -9.54 -4.34
N THR A 145 8.51 -9.13 -4.90
CA THR A 145 8.13 -7.72 -4.93
C THR A 145 7.85 -7.16 -3.55
N LYS A 146 7.24 -7.94 -2.66
CA LYS A 146 6.97 -7.50 -1.28
C LYS A 146 8.25 -7.39 -0.44
N ALA A 147 9.25 -8.25 -0.66
CA ALA A 147 10.58 -8.08 -0.09
C ALA A 147 11.29 -6.83 -0.66
N GLY A 148 11.17 -6.63 -1.98
CA GLY A 148 11.68 -5.43 -2.68
C GLY A 148 11.12 -4.13 -2.10
N ILE A 149 9.81 -4.07 -1.81
CA ILE A 149 9.15 -2.91 -1.21
C ILE A 149 9.72 -2.59 0.18
N LEU A 150 10.04 -3.58 1.00
CA LEU A 150 10.64 -3.33 2.31
C LEU A 150 12.07 -2.79 2.21
N ASN A 151 12.85 -3.26 1.24
CA ASN A 151 14.17 -2.70 0.96
C ASN A 151 14.07 -1.29 0.38
N LEU A 152 13.17 -1.07 -0.59
CA LEU A 152 12.85 0.24 -1.16
C LEU A 152 12.51 1.27 -0.07
N THR A 153 11.70 0.88 0.92
CA THR A 153 11.34 1.73 2.06
C THR A 153 12.57 2.24 2.80
N LYS A 154 13.51 1.35 3.13
CA LYS A 154 14.76 1.71 3.82
C LYS A 154 15.64 2.62 2.96
N SER A 155 15.75 2.32 1.67
CA SER A 155 16.55 3.08 0.73
C SER A 155 16.06 4.53 0.60
N TRP A 156 14.75 4.73 0.46
CA TRP A 156 14.16 6.06 0.38
C TRP A 156 14.18 6.79 1.73
N ALA A 157 13.96 6.08 2.85
CA ALA A 157 14.08 6.67 4.18
C ALA A 157 15.49 7.25 4.42
N ALA A 158 16.53 6.53 4.01
CA ALA A 158 17.92 6.98 4.12
C ALA A 158 18.21 8.22 3.26
N GLN A 159 17.62 8.31 2.07
CA GLN A 159 17.83 9.43 1.17
C GLN A 159 17.01 10.66 1.54
N LEU A 160 15.76 10.48 1.95
CA LEU A 160 14.80 11.56 2.14
C LEU A 160 14.70 12.05 3.58
N GLY A 161 15.12 11.24 4.57
CA GLY A 161 14.96 11.56 5.99
C GLY A 161 15.61 12.89 6.41
N ARG A 162 16.80 13.19 5.91
CA ARG A 162 17.48 14.48 6.14
C ARG A 162 16.72 15.70 5.59
N HIS A 163 15.74 15.46 4.73
CA HIS A 163 14.90 16.49 4.13
C HIS A 163 13.50 16.56 4.76
N GLY A 164 13.28 15.95 5.93
CA GLY A 164 11.99 15.96 6.63
C GLY A 164 10.91 15.07 6.02
N VAL A 165 11.28 14.13 5.13
CA VAL A 165 10.34 13.20 4.52
C VAL A 165 10.51 11.82 5.14
N LEU A 166 9.42 11.28 5.71
CA LEU A 166 9.40 9.99 6.38
C LEU A 166 8.91 8.91 5.44
N VAL A 167 9.63 7.81 5.36
CA VAL A 167 9.27 6.67 4.51
C VAL A 167 9.22 5.40 5.37
N ASN A 168 8.03 4.82 5.50
CA ASN A 168 7.80 3.63 6.31
C ASN A 168 6.98 2.58 5.54
N ALA A 169 6.91 1.37 6.05
CA ALA A 169 6.08 0.32 5.51
C ALA A 169 5.14 -0.25 6.56
N VAL A 170 4.00 -0.76 6.11
CA VAL A 170 3.15 -1.69 6.87
C VAL A 170 3.31 -3.06 6.22
N ALA A 171 3.50 -4.11 7.03
CA ALA A 171 3.50 -5.50 6.58
C ALA A 171 2.24 -6.21 7.11
N PRO A 172 1.14 -6.20 6.35
CA PRO A 172 -0.06 -6.89 6.75
C PRO A 172 0.15 -8.42 6.76
N GLY A 173 -0.48 -9.07 7.72
CA GLY A 173 -0.78 -10.48 7.66
C GLY A 173 -2.02 -10.75 6.78
N PRO A 174 -2.60 -11.94 6.92
CA PRO A 174 -3.84 -12.29 6.23
C PRO A 174 -4.94 -11.28 6.54
N THR A 175 -5.50 -10.69 5.50
CA THR A 175 -6.51 -9.63 5.61
C THR A 175 -7.72 -9.97 4.73
N HIS A 176 -8.92 -9.82 5.26
CA HIS A 176 -10.20 -10.16 4.63
C HIS A 176 -10.49 -9.18 3.47
N THR A 177 -10.05 -9.55 2.27
CA THR A 177 -10.17 -8.80 1.02
C THR A 177 -10.60 -9.74 -0.09
N ASP A 178 -10.98 -9.23 -1.26
CA ASP A 178 -11.30 -10.07 -2.43
C ASP A 178 -10.16 -11.04 -2.76
N MET A 179 -8.91 -10.62 -2.58
CA MET A 179 -7.72 -11.46 -2.76
C MET A 179 -7.70 -12.65 -1.77
N TYR A 180 -8.11 -12.43 -0.53
CA TYR A 180 -8.22 -13.48 0.49
C TYR A 180 -9.41 -14.41 0.19
N GLU A 181 -10.54 -13.87 -0.29
CA GLU A 181 -11.72 -14.67 -0.62
C GLU A 181 -11.48 -15.65 -1.75
N GLN A 182 -10.58 -15.36 -2.66
CA GLN A 182 -10.20 -16.26 -3.75
C GLN A 182 -9.33 -17.45 -3.30
N LEU A 183 -8.85 -17.46 -2.07
CA LEU A 183 -8.05 -18.58 -1.55
C LEU A 183 -8.92 -19.82 -1.31
N PRO A 184 -8.38 -21.02 -1.58
CA PRO A 184 -9.04 -22.29 -1.20
C PRO A 184 -9.29 -22.34 0.31
N GLN A 185 -10.39 -23.02 0.73
CA GLN A 185 -10.75 -23.11 2.15
C GLN A 185 -9.62 -23.70 3.00
N SER A 186 -8.93 -24.73 2.53
CA SER A 186 -7.80 -25.34 3.23
C SER A 186 -6.69 -24.31 3.53
N ARG A 187 -6.47 -23.35 2.65
CA ARG A 187 -5.49 -22.28 2.85
C ARG A 187 -6.00 -21.22 3.82
N LYS A 188 -7.29 -20.86 3.76
CA LYS A 188 -7.93 -19.98 4.74
C LYS A 188 -7.82 -20.56 6.15
N ASP A 189 -8.04 -21.87 6.32
CA ASP A 189 -7.92 -22.56 7.60
C ASP A 189 -6.47 -22.58 8.12
N MET A 190 -5.49 -22.83 7.24
CA MET A 190 -4.08 -22.78 7.59
C MET A 190 -3.69 -21.36 8.05
N VAL A 191 -4.09 -20.35 7.31
CA VAL A 191 -3.86 -18.94 7.63
C VAL A 191 -4.47 -18.57 8.98
N SER A 192 -5.72 -18.95 9.23
CA SER A 192 -6.40 -18.67 10.50
C SER A 192 -5.66 -19.30 11.70
N ARG A 193 -5.10 -20.50 11.53
CA ARG A 193 -4.30 -21.17 12.57
C ARG A 193 -2.94 -20.50 12.82
N SER A 194 -2.39 -19.80 11.85
CA SER A 194 -1.10 -19.11 12.00
C SER A 194 -1.20 -17.76 12.70
N VAL A 195 -2.40 -17.24 12.91
CA VAL A 195 -2.66 -15.94 13.53
C VAL A 195 -3.12 -16.12 14.97
N TYR A 196 -2.54 -15.38 15.91
CA TYR A 196 -2.88 -15.55 17.35
C TYR A 196 -4.36 -15.30 17.66
N SER A 197 -5.02 -14.38 16.92
CA SER A 197 -6.46 -14.13 17.06
C SER A 197 -7.35 -15.19 16.41
N GLY A 198 -6.79 -16.14 15.66
CA GLY A 198 -7.54 -17.17 14.95
C GLY A 198 -8.36 -16.67 13.75
N ARG A 199 -8.16 -15.42 13.32
CA ARG A 199 -8.90 -14.82 12.18
C ARG A 199 -8.01 -13.93 11.32
N ALA A 200 -8.38 -13.75 10.06
CA ALA A 200 -7.81 -12.70 9.23
C ALA A 200 -8.16 -11.31 9.77
N ALA A 201 -7.29 -10.34 9.53
CA ALA A 201 -7.54 -8.94 9.87
C ALA A 201 -8.68 -8.37 9.03
N ARG A 202 -9.43 -7.44 9.58
CA ARG A 202 -10.32 -6.58 8.79
C ARG A 202 -9.49 -5.53 8.07
N PRO A 203 -9.83 -5.12 6.84
CA PRO A 203 -9.14 -4.05 6.13
C PRO A 203 -8.98 -2.76 6.95
N ALA A 204 -9.97 -2.43 7.79
CA ALA A 204 -9.93 -1.26 8.66
C ALA A 204 -8.79 -1.32 9.70
N GLU A 205 -8.46 -2.51 10.24
CA GLU A 205 -7.38 -2.66 11.21
C GLU A 205 -6.01 -2.37 10.59
N VAL A 206 -5.82 -2.71 9.31
CA VAL A 206 -4.62 -2.35 8.54
C VAL A 206 -4.63 -0.87 8.19
N ALA A 207 -5.80 -0.33 7.81
CA ALA A 207 -5.95 1.07 7.45
C ALA A 207 -5.63 2.03 8.62
N GLU A 208 -5.93 1.65 9.85
CA GLU A 208 -5.56 2.43 11.06
C GLU A 208 -4.03 2.53 11.21
N ALA A 209 -3.29 1.44 10.98
CA ALA A 209 -1.83 1.45 11.00
C ALA A 209 -1.25 2.34 9.88
N ILE A 210 -1.84 2.28 8.68
CA ILE A 210 -1.47 3.12 7.55
C ILE A 210 -1.74 4.59 7.86
N LEU A 211 -2.92 4.91 8.40
CA LEU A 211 -3.29 6.27 8.79
C LEU A 211 -2.30 6.83 9.81
N TRP A 212 -1.98 6.07 10.85
CA TRP A 212 -1.01 6.50 11.88
C TRP A 212 0.36 6.83 11.28
N LEU A 213 0.93 5.94 10.45
CA LEU A 213 2.20 6.20 9.77
C LEU A 213 2.10 7.38 8.80
N GLY A 214 0.98 7.53 8.12
CA GLY A 214 0.73 8.59 7.14
C GLY A 214 0.42 9.97 7.73
N THR A 215 0.16 10.06 9.06
CA THR A 215 -0.29 11.31 9.70
C THR A 215 0.44 11.64 10.98
N ALA A 216 0.40 10.76 11.98
CA ALA A 216 0.69 11.08 13.38
C ALA A 216 1.90 10.34 13.97
N SER A 217 2.55 9.44 13.22
CA SER A 217 3.76 8.77 13.73
C SER A 217 4.85 9.80 14.04
N PRO A 218 5.62 9.62 15.14
CA PRO A 218 6.74 10.50 15.46
C PRO A 218 7.77 10.56 14.32
N GLU A 219 8.47 11.68 14.18
CA GLU A 219 9.51 11.86 13.15
C GLU A 219 10.66 10.86 13.28
N TYR A 220 10.89 10.33 14.47
CA TYR A 220 11.92 9.32 14.72
C TYR A 220 11.53 7.91 14.25
N VAL A 221 10.28 7.74 13.76
CA VAL A 221 9.79 6.52 13.10
C VAL A 221 10.00 6.70 11.59
N ASN A 222 11.16 6.27 11.10
CA ASN A 222 11.55 6.37 9.69
C ASN A 222 12.36 5.14 9.26
N GLY A 223 12.09 4.61 8.08
CA GLY A 223 12.72 3.40 7.54
C GLY A 223 12.22 2.10 8.19
N THR A 224 11.18 2.15 9.02
CA THR A 224 10.64 0.98 9.71
C THR A 224 9.61 0.23 8.88
N THR A 225 9.42 -1.03 9.25
CA THR A 225 8.28 -1.84 8.83
C THR A 225 7.43 -2.15 10.05
N LEU A 226 6.21 -1.64 10.08
CA LEU A 226 5.22 -1.95 11.11
C LEU A 226 4.53 -3.27 10.76
N ASP A 227 4.73 -4.29 11.57
CA ASP A 227 4.06 -5.57 11.42
C ASP A 227 2.61 -5.47 11.89
N CYS A 228 1.67 -5.60 10.95
CA CYS A 228 0.23 -5.63 11.21
C CYS A 228 -0.30 -7.03 10.90
N ASN A 229 0.18 -8.06 11.62
CA ASN A 229 0.00 -9.45 11.26
C ASN A 229 -0.46 -10.38 12.40
N ASN A 230 -0.68 -9.83 13.60
CA ASN A 230 -1.17 -10.56 14.78
C ASN A 230 -0.42 -11.88 15.02
N GLY A 231 0.92 -11.83 14.94
CA GLY A 231 1.79 -12.97 15.23
C GLY A 231 1.87 -14.04 14.13
N SER A 232 1.30 -13.83 12.94
CA SER A 232 1.50 -14.78 11.83
C SER A 232 2.96 -14.86 11.37
N TYR A 233 3.74 -13.83 11.69
CA TYR A 233 5.20 -13.81 11.58
C TYR A 233 5.77 -12.89 12.68
N PRO A 234 6.07 -13.39 13.88
CA PRO A 234 6.69 -12.61 14.95
C PRO A 234 8.17 -12.36 14.64
N ARG A 235 8.65 -11.14 14.90
CA ARG A 235 10.05 -10.71 14.74
C ARG A 235 10.53 -10.03 16.02
#